data_29daa7545470a3db1def099b6d4e79e6
#
_entry.id   29daa7545470a3db1def099b6d4e79e6
#
_cell.length_a   1.000
_cell.length_b   1.000
_cell.length_c   1.000
_cell.angle_alpha   90.00
_cell.angle_beta   90.00
_cell.angle_gamma   90.00
#
_symmetry.space_group_name_H-M   'P 1'
#
loop_
_entity.id
_entity.type
_entity.pdbx_description
1 polymer ?
#
loop_
_entity_poly.entity_id
_entity_poly.type
_entity_poly.pdbx_seq_one_letter_code
_entity_poly.pdbx_strand_id
1 'polypeptide(L)'
;MFAKDIGIDLGTASILVYVKGKGVVLREPSVVAMDKDKGTLLKVGTEAQQMLGRTPGNIVAIRPLREGVISDFDMTERMLKEFIRKVTSFRLFKPRIVICVPSGITEVEERAVVDAGIQAGARRVFLIEEPLAAAIGAGIDITKPDGHMIVDIGGGTTDIAVISLGGIVESTSIKIAGDQFDEAIIKYIRRKHNVLIGERTAEEIKMQISCIFPRPEEQTFEVKGRCLMTGLPRVFTVTSSEMIEAFEEVSTRILEAIHGVLERTPPELVADISTNGIVMTGGGSLVWGFDKLIESHTGIETHVADDAISCVAYGTGKSLEWVGDMQDGTMNISRRKQMNN
;
A
#
# COMPACT_ATOMS: atom_id res chain seq x y z
N MET A 1 -3.47 18.59 28.31
CA MET A 1 -2.76 18.16 27.09
C MET A 1 -3.76 17.35 26.27
N PHE A 2 -4.20 17.84 25.11
CA PHE A 2 -5.20 17.15 24.29
C PHE A 2 -4.59 15.91 23.60
N ALA A 3 -5.41 14.88 23.34
CA ALA A 3 -4.98 13.76 22.52
C ALA A 3 -4.51 14.28 21.15
N LYS A 4 -3.38 13.79 20.66
CA LYS A 4 -2.90 14.15 19.33
C LYS A 4 -3.68 13.36 18.30
N ASP A 5 -4.13 14.04 17.26
CA ASP A 5 -4.77 13.40 16.12
C ASP A 5 -3.77 12.56 15.34
N ILE A 6 -4.24 11.47 14.74
CA ILE A 6 -3.43 10.42 14.12
C ILE A 6 -3.92 10.18 12.69
N GLY A 7 -2.99 10.09 11.75
CA GLY A 7 -3.22 9.52 10.41
C GLY A 7 -2.69 8.10 10.37
N ILE A 8 -3.44 7.17 9.81
CA ILE A 8 -3.03 5.78 9.64
C ILE A 8 -3.14 5.40 8.17
N ASP A 9 -2.02 5.04 7.60
CA ASP A 9 -1.98 4.29 6.36
C ASP A 9 -2.12 2.81 6.72
N LEU A 10 -3.30 2.24 6.39
CA LEU A 10 -3.67 0.86 6.74
C LEU A 10 -3.44 -0.07 5.55
N GLY A 11 -2.19 -0.22 5.14
CA GLY A 11 -1.83 -0.99 3.96
C GLY A 11 -1.80 -2.52 4.19
N THR A 12 -1.95 -3.26 3.09
CA THR A 12 -1.89 -4.74 3.08
C THR A 12 -0.52 -5.25 3.54
N ALA A 13 0.57 -4.64 3.12
CA ALA A 13 1.93 -5.06 3.45
C ALA A 13 2.46 -4.41 4.73
N SER A 14 2.16 -3.13 4.94
CA SER A 14 2.66 -2.34 6.07
C SER A 14 1.65 -1.32 6.55
N ILE A 15 1.75 -0.99 7.84
CA ILE A 15 1.01 0.10 8.48
C ILE A 15 1.98 1.21 8.82
N LEU A 16 1.65 2.43 8.41
CA LEU A 16 2.36 3.63 8.80
C LEU A 16 1.45 4.52 9.66
N VAL A 17 2.00 5.08 10.72
CA VAL A 17 1.24 5.97 11.62
C VAL A 17 1.91 7.33 11.66
N TYR A 18 1.15 8.33 11.26
CA TYR A 18 1.49 9.74 11.38
C TYR A 18 0.83 10.33 12.63
N VAL A 19 1.59 11.09 13.40
CA VAL A 19 1.07 11.82 14.56
C VAL A 19 1.19 13.32 14.30
N LYS A 20 0.09 14.08 14.43
CA LYS A 20 0.06 15.53 14.19
C LYS A 20 1.16 16.24 14.99
N GLY A 21 2.03 16.95 14.25
CA GLY A 21 3.18 17.68 14.79
C GLY A 21 4.42 16.83 15.13
N LYS A 22 4.44 15.54 14.73
CA LYS A 22 5.62 14.67 14.87
C LYS A 22 6.02 13.98 13.54
N GLY A 23 5.15 13.96 12.56
CA GLY A 23 5.37 13.21 11.31
C GLY A 23 5.05 11.72 11.44
N VAL A 24 5.60 10.90 10.54
CA VAL A 24 5.49 9.43 10.60
C VAL A 24 6.35 8.93 11.75
N VAL A 25 5.71 8.30 12.73
CA VAL A 25 6.33 7.85 13.99
C VAL A 25 6.37 6.33 14.12
N LEU A 26 5.66 5.60 13.26
CA LEU A 26 5.64 4.15 13.25
C LEU A 26 5.53 3.65 11.81
N ARG A 27 6.34 2.64 11.50
CA ARG A 27 6.28 1.86 10.26
C ARG A 27 6.48 0.40 10.65
N GLU A 28 5.46 -0.41 10.47
CA GLU A 28 5.45 -1.83 10.86
C GLU A 28 4.77 -2.68 9.79
N PRO A 29 5.19 -3.92 9.58
CA PRO A 29 4.46 -4.86 8.74
C PRO A 29 3.03 -5.13 9.24
N SER A 30 2.09 -5.31 8.33
CA SER A 30 0.70 -5.68 8.63
C SER A 30 0.60 -7.18 8.94
N VAL A 31 1.26 -7.62 10.00
CA VAL A 31 1.34 -9.04 10.41
C VAL A 31 0.99 -9.19 11.88
N VAL A 32 0.23 -10.24 12.17
CA VAL A 32 -0.19 -10.63 13.53
C VAL A 32 0.17 -12.08 13.77
N ALA A 33 0.72 -12.37 14.96
CA ALA A 33 0.93 -13.73 15.44
C ALA A 33 0.08 -14.00 16.68
N MET A 34 -0.64 -15.12 16.68
CA MET A 34 -1.50 -15.54 17.80
C MET A 34 -1.35 -17.01 18.16
N ASP A 35 -1.60 -17.32 19.40
CA ASP A 35 -1.82 -18.69 19.89
C ASP A 35 -3.29 -19.06 19.64
N LYS A 36 -3.52 -20.06 18.78
CA LYS A 36 -4.88 -20.50 18.39
C LYS A 36 -5.64 -21.12 19.56
N ASP A 37 -4.92 -21.88 20.40
CA ASP A 37 -5.54 -22.64 21.49
C ASP A 37 -6.03 -21.71 22.61
N LYS A 38 -5.26 -20.63 22.84
CA LYS A 38 -5.58 -19.63 23.87
C LYS A 38 -6.33 -18.41 23.36
N GLY A 39 -6.41 -18.23 22.04
CA GLY A 39 -6.97 -17.02 21.42
C GLY A 39 -6.21 -15.74 21.77
N THR A 40 -4.94 -15.86 22.21
CA THR A 40 -4.13 -14.72 22.67
C THR A 40 -3.22 -14.19 21.61
N LEU A 41 -3.17 -12.84 21.51
CA LEU A 41 -2.21 -12.13 20.67
C LEU A 41 -0.80 -12.33 21.23
N LEU A 42 0.14 -12.79 20.40
CA LEU A 42 1.55 -12.98 20.77
C LEU A 42 2.42 -11.82 20.34
N LYS A 43 2.36 -11.46 19.07
CA LYS A 43 3.21 -10.44 18.44
C LYS A 43 2.46 -9.70 17.33
N VAL A 44 2.90 -8.48 17.03
CA VAL A 44 2.43 -7.67 15.89
C VAL A 44 3.62 -7.04 15.16
N GLY A 45 3.45 -6.70 13.90
CA GLY A 45 4.45 -6.01 13.10
C GLY A 45 5.70 -6.85 12.84
N THR A 46 6.87 -6.24 12.94
CA THR A 46 8.16 -6.85 12.63
C THR A 46 8.42 -8.15 13.38
N GLU A 47 8.05 -8.23 14.66
CA GLU A 47 8.23 -9.46 15.44
C GLU A 47 7.33 -10.59 14.93
N ALA A 48 6.10 -10.28 14.53
CA ALA A 48 5.18 -11.26 13.94
C ALA A 48 5.62 -11.68 12.53
N GLN A 49 6.16 -10.75 11.72
CA GLN A 49 6.68 -11.05 10.38
C GLN A 49 7.80 -12.09 10.42
N GLN A 50 8.68 -12.05 11.42
CA GLN A 50 9.74 -13.04 11.59
C GLN A 50 9.20 -14.47 11.84
N MET A 51 7.95 -14.59 12.27
CA MET A 51 7.28 -15.87 12.55
C MET A 51 6.56 -16.45 11.32
N LEU A 52 6.34 -15.68 10.25
CA LEU A 52 5.69 -16.16 9.03
C LEU A 52 6.43 -17.38 8.45
N GLY A 53 5.67 -18.46 8.18
CA GLY A 53 6.22 -19.72 7.64
C GLY A 53 7.11 -20.52 8.59
N ARG A 54 7.18 -20.15 9.88
CA ARG A 54 8.07 -20.77 10.89
C ARG A 54 7.35 -21.18 12.17
N THR A 55 6.03 -21.10 12.21
CA THR A 55 5.24 -21.37 13.41
C THR A 55 4.92 -22.85 13.58
N PRO A 56 4.90 -23.38 14.83
CA PRO A 56 4.31 -24.68 15.11
C PRO A 56 2.78 -24.63 14.95
N GLY A 57 2.12 -25.79 14.92
CA GLY A 57 0.71 -25.90 14.57
C GLY A 57 -0.30 -25.11 15.43
N ASN A 58 0.05 -24.85 16.68
CA ASN A 58 -0.77 -24.06 17.62
C ASN A 58 -0.57 -22.53 17.50
N ILE A 59 0.45 -22.07 16.77
CA ILE A 59 0.71 -20.65 16.53
C ILE A 59 0.43 -20.33 15.06
N VAL A 60 -0.26 -19.25 14.81
CA VAL A 60 -0.49 -18.73 13.46
C VAL A 60 0.05 -17.30 13.34
N ALA A 61 0.82 -17.06 12.28
CA ALA A 61 1.20 -15.72 11.85
C ALA A 61 0.51 -15.44 10.52
N ILE A 62 -0.28 -14.36 10.45
CA ILE A 62 -1.10 -14.00 9.28
C ILE A 62 -1.01 -12.51 8.98
N ARG A 63 -1.33 -12.16 7.74
CA ARG A 63 -1.65 -10.79 7.32
C ARG A 63 -3.18 -10.64 7.39
N PRO A 64 -3.70 -9.78 8.29
CA PRO A 64 -5.15 -9.61 8.48
C PRO A 64 -5.80 -8.73 7.42
N LEU A 65 -4.99 -8.05 6.58
CA LEU A 65 -5.43 -7.32 5.40
C LEU A 65 -4.95 -8.06 4.14
N ARG A 66 -5.81 -8.12 3.14
CA ARG A 66 -5.50 -8.66 1.81
C ARG A 66 -6.15 -7.80 0.76
N GLU A 67 -5.42 -7.55 -0.33
CA GLU A 67 -5.97 -6.81 -1.48
C GLU A 67 -6.66 -5.49 -1.07
N GLY A 68 -6.04 -4.76 -0.15
CA GLY A 68 -6.52 -3.46 0.33
C GLY A 68 -7.70 -3.51 1.32
N VAL A 69 -8.22 -4.71 1.67
CA VAL A 69 -9.39 -4.85 2.54
C VAL A 69 -9.11 -5.71 3.77
N ILE A 70 -9.93 -5.51 4.81
CA ILE A 70 -9.88 -6.32 6.03
C ILE A 70 -10.39 -7.73 5.73
N SER A 71 -9.51 -8.73 5.84
CA SER A 71 -9.84 -10.15 5.69
C SER A 71 -10.10 -10.84 7.04
N ASP A 72 -9.53 -10.30 8.12
CA ASP A 72 -9.75 -10.75 9.49
C ASP A 72 -9.95 -9.54 10.40
N PHE A 73 -11.20 -9.30 10.79
CA PHE A 73 -11.60 -8.13 11.56
C PHE A 73 -10.97 -8.11 12.95
N ASP A 74 -11.05 -9.23 13.68
CA ASP A 74 -10.56 -9.31 15.06
C ASP A 74 -9.05 -9.10 15.14
N MET A 75 -8.32 -9.65 14.18
CA MET A 75 -6.87 -9.48 14.12
C MET A 75 -6.50 -8.06 13.71
N THR A 76 -7.24 -7.44 12.80
CA THR A 76 -7.02 -6.04 12.41
C THR A 76 -7.26 -5.09 13.59
N GLU A 77 -8.37 -5.28 14.32
CA GLU A 77 -8.68 -4.48 15.53
C GLU A 77 -7.56 -4.58 16.57
N ARG A 78 -7.14 -5.81 16.88
CA ARG A 78 -6.06 -6.06 17.86
C ARG A 78 -4.73 -5.43 17.41
N MET A 79 -4.40 -5.55 16.13
CA MET A 79 -3.19 -4.96 15.55
C MET A 79 -3.22 -3.43 15.64
N LEU A 80 -4.31 -2.80 15.19
CA LEU A 80 -4.51 -1.36 15.29
C LEU A 80 -4.41 -0.86 16.73
N LYS A 81 -5.04 -1.56 17.66
CA LYS A 81 -4.99 -1.25 19.09
C LYS A 81 -3.57 -1.22 19.65
N GLU A 82 -2.75 -2.22 19.29
CA GLU A 82 -1.36 -2.25 19.71
C GLU A 82 -0.56 -1.11 19.08
N PHE A 83 -0.76 -0.78 17.80
CA PHE A 83 -0.05 0.32 17.15
C PHE A 83 -0.48 1.68 17.68
N ILE A 84 -1.79 1.91 17.88
CA ILE A 84 -2.28 3.14 18.52
C ILE A 84 -1.67 3.28 19.92
N ARG A 85 -1.60 2.18 20.70
CA ARG A 85 -1.00 2.18 22.04
C ARG A 85 0.49 2.54 22.02
N LYS A 86 1.24 2.06 21.03
CA LYS A 86 2.67 2.39 20.86
C LYS A 86 2.91 3.90 20.63
N VAL A 87 2.01 4.58 19.92
CA VAL A 87 2.19 5.99 19.53
C VAL A 87 1.49 6.98 20.45
N THR A 88 0.53 6.53 21.29
CA THR A 88 -0.23 7.36 22.21
C THR A 88 0.30 7.22 23.64
N SER A 89 0.79 8.33 24.23
CA SER A 89 1.33 8.33 25.59
C SER A 89 0.28 8.44 26.70
N PHE A 90 -0.99 8.75 26.37
CA PHE A 90 -2.04 9.03 27.37
C PHE A 90 -3.31 8.20 27.14
N ARG A 91 -3.67 7.40 28.16
CA ARG A 91 -4.90 6.58 28.19
C ARG A 91 -6.20 7.41 28.39
N LEU A 92 -6.11 8.67 28.83
CA LEU A 92 -7.27 9.48 29.24
C LEU A 92 -8.00 10.18 28.07
N PHE A 93 -7.33 10.45 26.96
CA PHE A 93 -7.92 11.13 25.82
C PHE A 93 -7.76 10.31 24.55
N LYS A 94 -8.89 9.86 24.01
CA LYS A 94 -8.93 9.11 22.75
C LYS A 94 -8.66 10.03 21.56
N PRO A 95 -7.77 9.64 20.60
CA PRO A 95 -7.46 10.43 19.41
C PRO A 95 -8.62 10.45 18.40
N ARG A 96 -8.66 11.48 17.53
CA ARG A 96 -9.32 11.38 16.23
C ARG A 96 -8.35 10.73 15.28
N ILE A 97 -8.84 9.85 14.41
CA ILE A 97 -8.00 9.11 13.47
C ILE A 97 -8.55 9.31 12.07
N VAL A 98 -7.67 9.61 11.11
CA VAL A 98 -7.95 9.47 9.68
C VAL A 98 -7.26 8.19 9.21
N ILE A 99 -7.99 7.33 8.50
CA ILE A 99 -7.47 6.09 7.91
C ILE A 99 -7.61 6.18 6.40
N CYS A 100 -6.55 5.86 5.65
CA CYS A 100 -6.66 5.75 4.20
C CYS A 100 -7.32 4.43 3.80
N VAL A 101 -7.99 4.45 2.66
CA VAL A 101 -8.68 3.30 2.07
C VAL A 101 -8.50 3.33 0.55
N PRO A 102 -8.47 2.17 -0.14
CA PRO A 102 -8.41 2.12 -1.59
C PRO A 102 -9.58 2.84 -2.26
N SER A 103 -9.39 3.30 -3.48
CA SER A 103 -10.49 3.84 -4.29
C SER A 103 -11.49 2.74 -4.62
N GLY A 104 -12.79 3.12 -4.60
CA GLY A 104 -13.87 2.17 -4.94
C GLY A 104 -14.19 1.13 -3.87
N ILE A 105 -13.71 1.32 -2.63
CA ILE A 105 -14.09 0.51 -1.47
C ILE A 105 -15.62 0.54 -1.27
N THR A 106 -16.20 -0.61 -0.92
CA THR A 106 -17.63 -0.75 -0.65
C THR A 106 -18.02 -0.15 0.69
N GLU A 107 -19.29 0.25 0.85
CA GLU A 107 -19.78 0.79 2.14
C GLU A 107 -19.62 -0.19 3.30
N VAL A 108 -19.66 -1.50 3.04
CA VAL A 108 -19.46 -2.53 4.06
C VAL A 108 -18.01 -2.55 4.52
N GLU A 109 -17.07 -2.45 3.58
CA GLU A 109 -15.64 -2.39 3.87
C GLU A 109 -15.27 -1.07 4.57
N GLU A 110 -15.85 0.08 4.15
CA GLU A 110 -15.70 1.36 4.87
C GLU A 110 -16.13 1.25 6.33
N ARG A 111 -17.31 0.65 6.58
CA ARG A 111 -17.79 0.43 7.95
C ARG A 111 -16.86 -0.47 8.76
N ALA A 112 -16.34 -1.53 8.15
CA ALA A 112 -15.40 -2.42 8.82
C ALA A 112 -14.13 -1.67 9.27
N VAL A 113 -13.58 -0.78 8.43
CA VAL A 113 -12.41 0.05 8.78
C VAL A 113 -12.74 1.02 9.91
N VAL A 114 -13.91 1.70 9.84
CA VAL A 114 -14.36 2.63 10.89
C VAL A 114 -14.55 1.90 12.22
N ASP A 115 -15.25 0.76 12.21
CA ASP A 115 -15.52 -0.04 13.41
C ASP A 115 -14.22 -0.57 14.03
N ALA A 116 -13.29 -1.08 13.22
CA ALA A 116 -11.97 -1.52 13.68
C ALA A 116 -11.20 -0.37 14.37
N GLY A 117 -11.20 0.82 13.78
CA GLY A 117 -10.56 2.00 14.35
C GLY A 117 -11.20 2.46 15.67
N ILE A 118 -12.53 2.47 15.76
CA ILE A 118 -13.27 2.82 16.99
C ILE A 118 -12.99 1.79 18.09
N GLN A 119 -13.06 0.49 17.78
CA GLN A 119 -12.81 -0.58 18.75
C GLN A 119 -11.34 -0.61 19.20
N ALA A 120 -10.42 -0.25 18.31
CA ALA A 120 -9.00 -0.08 18.64
C ALA A 120 -8.72 1.10 19.59
N GLY A 121 -9.69 2.01 19.79
CA GLY A 121 -9.62 3.07 20.80
C GLY A 121 -9.70 4.49 20.25
N ALA A 122 -10.04 4.70 19.00
CA ALA A 122 -10.32 6.04 18.47
C ALA A 122 -11.57 6.67 19.10
N ARG A 123 -11.59 8.00 19.23
CA ARG A 123 -12.81 8.76 19.55
C ARG A 123 -13.71 8.91 18.33
N ARG A 124 -13.11 9.15 17.18
CA ARG A 124 -13.74 9.25 15.86
C ARG A 124 -12.77 8.75 14.81
N VAL A 125 -13.30 8.15 13.76
CA VAL A 125 -12.57 7.72 12.58
C VAL A 125 -13.12 8.44 11.36
N PHE A 126 -12.24 8.93 10.51
CA PHE A 126 -12.53 9.51 9.21
C PHE A 126 -11.76 8.71 8.17
N LEU A 127 -12.25 8.68 6.94
CA LEU A 127 -11.62 7.98 5.83
C LEU A 127 -11.15 8.98 4.78
N ILE A 128 -10.04 8.65 4.11
CA ILE A 128 -9.53 9.34 2.92
C ILE A 128 -9.12 8.28 1.90
N GLU A 129 -9.36 8.53 0.62
CA GLU A 129 -8.93 7.60 -0.42
C GLU A 129 -7.41 7.68 -0.63
N GLU A 130 -6.78 6.50 -0.81
CA GLU A 130 -5.32 6.36 -0.93
C GLU A 130 -4.71 7.29 -1.99
N PRO A 131 -5.22 7.36 -3.24
CA PRO A 131 -4.59 8.21 -4.24
C PRO A 131 -4.69 9.70 -3.92
N LEU A 132 -5.77 10.15 -3.24
CA LEU A 132 -5.86 11.54 -2.78
C LEU A 132 -4.85 11.83 -1.69
N ALA A 133 -4.69 10.91 -0.73
CA ALA A 133 -3.66 11.01 0.30
C ALA A 133 -2.26 10.95 -0.32
N ALA A 134 -2.02 10.06 -1.28
CA ALA A 134 -0.75 9.96 -2.00
C ALA A 134 -0.35 11.26 -2.68
N ALA A 135 -1.28 11.91 -3.40
CA ALA A 135 -1.04 13.20 -4.05
C ALA A 135 -0.66 14.31 -3.06
N ILE A 136 -1.43 14.41 -1.95
CA ILE A 136 -1.13 15.38 -0.88
C ILE A 136 0.24 15.10 -0.25
N GLY A 137 0.56 13.83 -0.03
CA GLY A 137 1.83 13.39 0.54
C GLY A 137 3.01 13.66 -0.37
N ALA A 138 2.85 13.43 -1.68
CA ALA A 138 3.84 13.74 -2.70
C ALA A 138 4.05 15.26 -2.91
N GLY A 139 3.26 16.12 -2.24
CA GLY A 139 3.41 17.57 -2.31
C GLY A 139 2.70 18.22 -3.49
N ILE A 140 1.82 17.51 -4.18
CA ILE A 140 1.04 18.06 -5.29
C ILE A 140 0.01 19.04 -4.74
N ASP A 141 -0.09 20.22 -5.38
CA ASP A 141 -1.13 21.20 -5.06
C ASP A 141 -2.44 20.82 -5.77
N ILE A 142 -3.20 19.95 -5.10
CA ILE A 142 -4.46 19.44 -5.63
C ILE A 142 -5.59 20.48 -5.70
N THR A 143 -5.40 21.71 -5.19
CA THR A 143 -6.47 22.73 -5.10
C THR A 143 -6.66 23.48 -6.42
N LYS A 144 -5.71 23.40 -7.32
CA LYS A 144 -5.75 24.04 -8.63
C LYS A 144 -6.64 23.30 -9.62
N PRO A 145 -7.12 23.98 -10.68
CA PRO A 145 -7.91 23.36 -11.75
C PRO A 145 -7.05 22.61 -12.78
N ASP A 146 -5.91 22.08 -12.36
CA ASP A 146 -4.96 21.34 -13.19
C ASP A 146 -5.13 19.84 -12.97
N GLY A 147 -4.99 19.04 -14.02
CA GLY A 147 -5.02 17.57 -13.96
C GLY A 147 -3.69 17.01 -13.44
N HIS A 148 -3.77 16.17 -12.40
CA HIS A 148 -2.63 15.42 -11.87
C HIS A 148 -2.96 13.94 -11.82
N MET A 149 -2.07 13.08 -12.34
CA MET A 149 -2.23 11.63 -12.28
C MET A 149 -1.31 11.02 -11.24
N ILE A 150 -1.90 10.21 -10.36
CA ILE A 150 -1.21 9.43 -9.34
C ILE A 150 -1.37 7.95 -9.64
N VAL A 151 -0.27 7.20 -9.50
CA VAL A 151 -0.24 5.74 -9.54
C VAL A 151 0.39 5.26 -8.24
N ASP A 152 -0.43 4.86 -7.29
CA ASP A 152 0.01 4.32 -6.00
C ASP A 152 0.05 2.79 -6.07
N ILE A 153 1.26 2.23 -6.04
CA ILE A 153 1.47 0.78 -6.09
C ILE A 153 1.84 0.29 -4.69
N GLY A 154 0.83 -0.17 -3.96
CA GLY A 154 0.97 -0.66 -2.61
C GLY A 154 1.45 -2.12 -2.52
N GLY A 155 1.09 -2.81 -1.42
CA GLY A 155 1.31 -4.23 -1.25
C GLY A 155 0.23 -5.09 -1.90
N GLY A 156 -1.05 -4.73 -1.71
CA GLY A 156 -2.19 -5.50 -2.17
C GLY A 156 -2.99 -4.87 -3.31
N THR A 157 -2.91 -3.54 -3.48
CA THR A 157 -3.64 -2.76 -4.49
C THR A 157 -2.72 -1.83 -5.24
N THR A 158 -3.08 -1.56 -6.49
CA THR A 158 -2.61 -0.40 -7.25
C THR A 158 -3.79 0.53 -7.46
N ASP A 159 -3.68 1.72 -6.91
CA ASP A 159 -4.67 2.78 -6.98
C ASP A 159 -4.22 3.86 -7.94
N ILE A 160 -5.01 4.09 -8.98
CA ILE A 160 -4.72 5.01 -10.07
C ILE A 160 -5.81 6.07 -10.07
N ALA A 161 -5.45 7.34 -10.01
CA ALA A 161 -6.43 8.41 -10.03
C ALA A 161 -5.93 9.66 -10.77
N VAL A 162 -6.89 10.37 -11.35
CA VAL A 162 -6.75 11.74 -11.84
C VAL A 162 -7.44 12.67 -10.86
N ILE A 163 -6.69 13.67 -10.38
CA ILE A 163 -7.10 14.60 -9.33
C ILE A 163 -7.07 16.01 -9.89
N SER A 164 -8.13 16.78 -9.61
CA SER A 164 -8.22 18.21 -9.92
C SER A 164 -9.16 18.90 -8.93
N LEU A 165 -8.95 20.18 -8.64
CA LEU A 165 -9.78 20.99 -7.74
C LEU A 165 -10.03 20.34 -6.37
N GLY A 166 -9.05 19.57 -5.89
CA GLY A 166 -9.05 18.88 -4.62
C GLY A 166 -9.98 17.67 -4.54
N GLY A 167 -10.43 17.13 -5.66
CA GLY A 167 -11.24 15.93 -5.77
C GLY A 167 -10.70 14.94 -6.78
N ILE A 168 -11.14 13.69 -6.67
CA ILE A 168 -10.86 12.65 -7.65
C ILE A 168 -11.85 12.84 -8.81
N VAL A 169 -11.33 12.95 -10.03
CA VAL A 169 -12.12 13.08 -11.26
C VAL A 169 -12.39 11.70 -11.85
N GLU A 170 -11.37 10.88 -11.95
CA GLU A 170 -11.43 9.50 -12.43
C GLU A 170 -10.50 8.64 -11.60
N SER A 171 -10.89 7.41 -11.28
CA SER A 171 -10.04 6.48 -10.56
C SER A 171 -10.33 5.02 -10.88
N THR A 172 -9.34 4.19 -10.61
CA THR A 172 -9.46 2.72 -10.65
C THR A 172 -8.55 2.15 -9.57
N SER A 173 -9.05 1.17 -8.83
CA SER A 173 -8.25 0.34 -7.92
C SER A 173 -8.23 -1.09 -8.46
N ILE A 174 -7.04 -1.66 -8.61
CA ILE A 174 -6.87 -3.06 -9.02
C ILE A 174 -6.13 -3.84 -7.93
N LYS A 175 -6.52 -5.10 -7.75
CA LYS A 175 -5.92 -6.02 -6.77
C LYS A 175 -4.64 -6.68 -7.31
N ILE A 176 -3.74 -5.84 -7.82
CA ILE A 176 -2.46 -6.23 -8.42
C ILE A 176 -1.41 -5.25 -7.93
N ALA A 177 -0.48 -5.71 -7.12
CA ALA A 177 0.56 -4.89 -6.53
C ALA A 177 1.72 -5.74 -6.00
N GLY A 178 2.40 -5.32 -4.93
CA GLY A 178 3.58 -5.96 -4.36
C GLY A 178 3.46 -7.45 -4.11
N ASP A 179 2.30 -7.92 -3.61
CA ASP A 179 2.07 -9.34 -3.31
C ASP A 179 2.01 -10.18 -4.59
N GLN A 180 1.45 -9.65 -5.69
CA GLN A 180 1.42 -10.33 -7.00
C GLN A 180 2.80 -10.41 -7.63
N PHE A 181 3.68 -9.43 -7.40
CA PHE A 181 5.09 -9.55 -7.80
C PHE A 181 5.80 -10.67 -7.03
N ASP A 182 5.56 -10.80 -5.72
CA ASP A 182 6.13 -11.90 -4.92
C ASP A 182 5.63 -13.27 -5.41
N GLU A 183 4.35 -13.40 -5.70
CA GLU A 183 3.78 -14.61 -6.28
C GLU A 183 4.37 -14.92 -7.67
N ALA A 184 4.58 -13.90 -8.50
CA ALA A 184 5.19 -14.06 -9.81
C ALA A 184 6.63 -14.59 -9.71
N ILE A 185 7.42 -14.09 -8.76
CA ILE A 185 8.77 -14.60 -8.47
C ILE A 185 8.71 -16.06 -8.04
N ILE A 186 7.81 -16.42 -7.10
CA ILE A 186 7.65 -17.81 -6.62
C ILE A 186 7.30 -18.74 -7.78
N LYS A 187 6.35 -18.34 -8.62
CA LYS A 187 5.90 -19.11 -9.79
C LYS A 187 7.03 -19.27 -10.82
N TYR A 188 7.77 -18.19 -11.09
CA TYR A 188 8.90 -18.18 -12.01
C TYR A 188 10.02 -19.11 -11.55
N ILE A 189 10.48 -18.98 -10.32
CA ILE A 189 11.53 -19.80 -9.73
C ILE A 189 11.13 -21.26 -9.70
N ARG A 190 9.89 -21.55 -9.35
CA ARG A 190 9.34 -22.92 -9.39
C ARG A 190 9.42 -23.50 -10.80
N ARG A 191 9.01 -22.75 -11.82
CA ARG A 191 8.99 -23.20 -13.22
C ARG A 191 10.38 -23.33 -13.82
N LYS A 192 11.21 -22.32 -13.63
CA LYS A 192 12.53 -22.21 -14.29
C LYS A 192 13.63 -23.00 -13.59
N HIS A 193 13.66 -22.92 -12.27
CA HIS A 193 14.73 -23.51 -11.45
C HIS A 193 14.34 -24.83 -10.76
N ASN A 194 13.07 -25.24 -10.79
CA ASN A 194 12.53 -26.39 -10.06
C ASN A 194 12.79 -26.32 -8.55
N VAL A 195 12.66 -25.11 -7.96
CA VAL A 195 12.88 -24.85 -6.54
C VAL A 195 11.65 -24.17 -5.96
N LEU A 196 11.27 -24.58 -4.74
CA LEU A 196 10.28 -23.88 -3.91
C LEU A 196 10.99 -22.90 -2.98
N ILE A 197 10.53 -21.65 -3.01
CA ILE A 197 10.89 -20.60 -2.05
C ILE A 197 9.64 -20.12 -1.32
N GLY A 198 9.82 -19.48 -0.15
CA GLY A 198 8.74 -18.86 0.60
C GLY A 198 8.52 -17.40 0.20
N GLU A 199 7.38 -16.84 0.63
CA GLU A 199 6.99 -15.43 0.38
C GLU A 199 8.09 -14.45 0.80
N ARG A 200 8.68 -14.65 1.98
CA ARG A 200 9.76 -13.78 2.48
C ARG A 200 10.97 -13.75 1.54
N THR A 201 11.37 -14.90 1.00
CA THR A 201 12.50 -14.96 0.05
C THR A 201 12.15 -14.27 -1.26
N ALA A 202 10.90 -14.38 -1.72
CA ALA A 202 10.42 -13.67 -2.90
C ALA A 202 10.43 -12.15 -2.67
N GLU A 203 9.95 -11.68 -1.53
CA GLU A 203 10.00 -10.28 -1.13
C GLU A 203 11.44 -9.75 -1.06
N GLU A 204 12.39 -10.53 -0.51
CA GLU A 204 13.81 -10.18 -0.49
C GLU A 204 14.39 -10.06 -1.92
N ILE A 205 14.06 -10.97 -2.84
CA ILE A 205 14.46 -10.89 -4.26
C ILE A 205 13.86 -9.64 -4.91
N LYS A 206 12.55 -9.39 -4.69
CA LYS A 206 11.88 -8.20 -5.20
C LYS A 206 12.59 -6.91 -4.78
N MET A 207 12.92 -6.77 -3.52
CA MET A 207 13.55 -5.56 -3.00
C MET A 207 15.01 -5.38 -3.45
N GLN A 208 15.76 -6.48 -3.68
CA GLN A 208 17.20 -6.40 -3.93
C GLN A 208 17.55 -6.25 -5.40
N ILE A 209 16.93 -7.05 -6.26
CA ILE A 209 17.36 -7.15 -7.67
C ILE A 209 16.25 -6.91 -8.69
N SER A 210 14.98 -6.81 -8.27
CA SER A 210 13.88 -6.76 -9.23
C SER A 210 13.94 -5.53 -10.11
N CYS A 211 13.64 -5.75 -11.37
CA CYS A 211 13.44 -4.70 -12.35
C CYS A 211 12.35 -5.12 -13.34
N ILE A 212 11.75 -4.14 -13.96
CA ILE A 212 10.64 -4.30 -14.92
C ILE A 212 11.01 -3.71 -16.28
N PHE A 213 12.15 -3.09 -16.35
CA PHE A 213 12.76 -2.52 -17.54
C PHE A 213 14.25 -2.91 -17.57
N PRO A 214 14.91 -3.07 -18.75
CA PRO A 214 16.31 -3.46 -18.82
C PRO A 214 17.23 -2.52 -18.02
N ARG A 215 18.03 -3.10 -17.12
CA ARG A 215 19.06 -2.35 -16.37
C ARG A 215 20.35 -2.23 -17.18
N PRO A 216 21.13 -1.13 -16.98
CA PRO A 216 22.47 -1.03 -17.55
C PRO A 216 23.44 -2.12 -17.06
N GLU A 217 23.30 -2.51 -15.77
CA GLU A 217 24.11 -3.55 -15.13
C GLU A 217 23.19 -4.61 -14.54
N GLU A 218 23.47 -5.88 -14.86
CA GLU A 218 22.72 -7.00 -14.32
C GLU A 218 23.04 -7.19 -12.83
N GLN A 219 21.99 -7.30 -12.03
CA GLN A 219 22.09 -7.62 -10.61
C GLN A 219 21.84 -9.11 -10.38
N THR A 220 22.48 -9.67 -9.37
CA THR A 220 22.32 -11.08 -9.02
C THR A 220 22.00 -11.25 -7.55
N PHE A 221 21.26 -12.31 -7.21
CA PHE A 221 20.92 -12.64 -5.83
C PHE A 221 21.03 -14.16 -5.59
N GLU A 222 21.71 -14.55 -4.51
CA GLU A 222 21.82 -15.95 -4.11
C GLU A 222 20.56 -16.36 -3.36
N VAL A 223 19.88 -17.41 -3.86
CA VAL A 223 18.63 -17.92 -3.33
C VAL A 223 18.83 -19.30 -2.74
N LYS A 224 18.19 -19.54 -1.57
CA LYS A 224 18.13 -20.85 -0.92
C LYS A 224 16.68 -21.33 -0.90
N GLY A 225 16.45 -22.52 -1.42
CA GLY A 225 15.12 -23.12 -1.45
C GLY A 225 15.15 -24.63 -1.44
N ARG A 226 13.98 -25.25 -1.52
CA ARG A 226 13.83 -26.71 -1.58
C ARG A 226 13.71 -27.16 -3.03
N CYS A 227 14.64 -27.99 -3.49
CA CYS A 227 14.58 -28.62 -4.81
C CYS A 227 13.35 -29.52 -4.92
N LEU A 228 12.53 -29.34 -5.96
CA LEU A 228 11.32 -30.14 -6.18
C LEU A 228 11.63 -31.59 -6.59
N MET A 229 12.76 -31.82 -7.27
CA MET A 229 13.14 -33.15 -7.76
C MET A 229 13.70 -34.04 -6.67
N THR A 230 14.49 -33.46 -5.75
CA THR A 230 15.21 -34.25 -4.73
C THR A 230 14.66 -34.04 -3.31
N GLY A 231 13.83 -33.01 -3.08
CA GLY A 231 13.38 -32.61 -1.77
C GLY A 231 14.43 -31.93 -0.88
N LEU A 232 15.67 -31.85 -1.35
CA LEU A 232 16.82 -31.34 -0.58
C LEU A 232 16.97 -29.82 -0.74
N PRO A 233 17.66 -29.16 0.22
CA PRO A 233 18.06 -27.76 0.07
C PRO A 233 18.93 -27.57 -1.17
N ARG A 234 18.65 -26.51 -1.92
CA ARG A 234 19.43 -26.09 -3.08
C ARG A 234 19.73 -24.60 -3.01
N VAL A 235 20.97 -24.25 -3.33
CA VAL A 235 21.44 -22.87 -3.50
C VAL A 235 21.62 -22.62 -5.00
N PHE A 236 21.18 -21.47 -5.48
CA PHE A 236 21.31 -21.04 -6.88
C PHE A 236 21.25 -19.52 -6.96
N THR A 237 21.62 -18.97 -8.11
CA THR A 237 21.61 -17.53 -8.35
C THR A 237 20.48 -17.20 -9.30
N VAL A 238 19.76 -16.11 -9.02
CA VAL A 238 18.79 -15.47 -9.92
C VAL A 238 19.32 -14.12 -10.35
N THR A 239 18.89 -13.65 -11.51
CA THR A 239 19.35 -12.38 -12.10
C THR A 239 18.21 -11.39 -12.24
N SER A 240 18.54 -10.10 -12.32
CA SER A 240 17.53 -9.06 -12.55
C SER A 240 16.82 -9.19 -13.91
N SER A 241 17.52 -9.71 -14.93
CA SER A 241 16.90 -9.97 -16.25
C SER A 241 15.80 -11.03 -16.18
N GLU A 242 15.93 -12.03 -15.30
CA GLU A 242 14.89 -13.04 -15.07
C GLU A 242 13.63 -12.42 -14.44
N MET A 243 13.75 -11.32 -13.69
CA MET A 243 12.62 -10.65 -13.07
C MET A 243 11.75 -9.93 -14.08
N ILE A 244 12.33 -9.42 -15.17
CA ILE A 244 11.55 -8.83 -16.28
C ILE A 244 10.57 -9.86 -16.84
N GLU A 245 11.07 -11.08 -17.14
CA GLU A 245 10.23 -12.20 -17.63
C GLU A 245 9.16 -12.60 -16.59
N ALA A 246 9.55 -12.64 -15.31
CA ALA A 246 8.63 -13.00 -14.24
C ALA A 246 7.47 -12.02 -14.08
N PHE A 247 7.70 -10.72 -14.35
CA PHE A 247 6.75 -9.65 -14.08
C PHE A 247 5.91 -9.21 -15.28
N GLU A 248 6.12 -9.79 -16.45
CA GLU A 248 5.46 -9.41 -17.70
C GLU A 248 3.93 -9.34 -17.56
N GLU A 249 3.30 -10.38 -17.00
CA GLU A 249 1.84 -10.43 -16.83
C GLU A 249 1.36 -9.36 -15.82
N VAL A 250 2.06 -9.22 -14.69
CA VAL A 250 1.67 -8.29 -13.61
C VAL A 250 1.79 -6.84 -14.10
N SER A 251 2.87 -6.50 -14.77
CA SER A 251 3.11 -5.15 -15.31
C SER A 251 2.13 -4.78 -16.41
N THR A 252 1.84 -5.70 -17.31
CA THR A 252 0.87 -5.48 -18.40
C THR A 252 -0.49 -5.08 -17.83
N ARG A 253 -0.97 -5.77 -16.80
CA ARG A 253 -2.26 -5.45 -16.18
C ARG A 253 -2.29 -4.09 -15.49
N ILE A 254 -1.17 -3.66 -14.90
CA ILE A 254 -1.06 -2.31 -14.32
C ILE A 254 -1.07 -1.26 -15.44
N LEU A 255 -0.34 -1.48 -16.54
CA LEU A 255 -0.36 -0.59 -17.70
C LEU A 255 -1.75 -0.47 -18.33
N GLU A 256 -2.47 -1.56 -18.48
CA GLU A 256 -3.86 -1.56 -18.97
C GLU A 256 -4.79 -0.72 -18.07
N ALA A 257 -4.62 -0.80 -16.75
CA ALA A 257 -5.39 0.00 -15.82
C ALA A 257 -5.06 1.50 -15.92
N ILE A 258 -3.76 1.86 -16.11
CA ILE A 258 -3.33 3.24 -16.34
C ILE A 258 -3.96 3.79 -17.63
N HIS A 259 -3.87 3.04 -18.74
CA HIS A 259 -4.52 3.42 -19.99
C HIS A 259 -6.03 3.60 -19.83
N GLY A 260 -6.70 2.67 -19.15
CA GLY A 260 -8.14 2.74 -18.92
C GLY A 260 -8.56 3.99 -18.12
N VAL A 261 -7.75 4.49 -17.19
CA VAL A 261 -8.02 5.75 -16.48
C VAL A 261 -7.83 6.94 -17.42
N LEU A 262 -6.73 6.97 -18.20
CA LEU A 262 -6.48 8.05 -19.17
C LEU A 262 -7.58 8.16 -20.22
N GLU A 263 -8.09 7.02 -20.74
CA GLU A 263 -9.16 6.98 -21.73
C GLU A 263 -10.49 7.57 -21.22
N ARG A 264 -10.78 7.42 -19.93
CA ARG A 264 -12.01 7.98 -19.32
C ARG A 264 -11.83 9.40 -18.79
N THR A 265 -10.60 9.88 -18.74
CA THR A 265 -10.28 11.23 -18.24
C THR A 265 -10.68 12.30 -19.27
N PRO A 266 -11.30 13.42 -18.85
CA PRO A 266 -11.58 14.55 -19.73
C PRO A 266 -10.34 15.04 -20.48
N PRO A 267 -10.46 15.38 -21.79
CA PRO A 267 -9.32 15.72 -22.64
C PRO A 267 -8.45 16.86 -22.11
N GLU A 268 -9.04 17.87 -21.48
CA GLU A 268 -8.31 19.00 -20.88
C GLU A 268 -7.38 18.54 -19.76
N LEU A 269 -7.84 17.62 -18.92
CA LEU A 269 -7.02 17.07 -17.84
C LEU A 269 -5.95 16.10 -18.37
N VAL A 270 -6.22 15.38 -19.46
CA VAL A 270 -5.18 14.57 -20.12
C VAL A 270 -4.07 15.47 -20.69
N ALA A 271 -4.44 16.63 -21.24
CA ALA A 271 -3.47 17.63 -21.71
C ALA A 271 -2.61 18.15 -20.54
N ASP A 272 -3.23 18.43 -19.39
CA ASP A 272 -2.49 18.82 -18.18
C ASP A 272 -1.52 17.73 -17.72
N ILE A 273 -1.98 16.47 -17.67
CA ILE A 273 -1.16 15.32 -17.28
C ILE A 273 0.01 15.12 -18.22
N SER A 274 -0.15 15.38 -19.52
CA SER A 274 0.96 15.31 -20.48
C SER A 274 2.09 16.32 -20.17
N THR A 275 1.77 17.39 -19.45
CA THR A 275 2.73 18.42 -19.01
C THR A 275 3.22 18.20 -17.59
N ASN A 276 2.30 17.81 -16.67
CA ASN A 276 2.60 17.64 -15.25
C ASN A 276 3.27 16.29 -14.97
N GLY A 277 3.13 15.33 -15.89
CA GLY A 277 3.63 13.97 -15.73
C GLY A 277 2.74 13.08 -14.85
N ILE A 278 3.17 11.83 -14.72
CA ILE A 278 2.57 10.82 -13.83
C ILE A 278 3.46 10.68 -12.59
N VAL A 279 2.88 10.78 -11.40
CA VAL A 279 3.60 10.61 -10.13
C VAL A 279 3.31 9.22 -9.58
N MET A 280 4.36 8.46 -9.31
CA MET A 280 4.27 7.13 -8.72
C MET A 280 4.55 7.18 -7.22
N THR A 281 3.74 6.47 -6.44
CA THR A 281 3.87 6.32 -4.99
C THR A 281 3.73 4.85 -4.58
N GLY A 282 3.89 4.57 -3.29
CA GLY A 282 3.82 3.22 -2.75
C GLY A 282 5.11 2.42 -2.91
N GLY A 283 5.22 1.32 -2.15
CA GLY A 283 6.42 0.49 -2.13
C GLY A 283 6.69 -0.26 -3.43
N GLY A 284 5.63 -0.61 -4.17
CA GLY A 284 5.72 -1.29 -5.47
C GLY A 284 6.31 -0.40 -6.57
N SER A 285 6.17 0.92 -6.46
CA SER A 285 6.76 1.88 -7.40
C SER A 285 8.30 1.87 -7.41
N LEU A 286 8.90 1.31 -6.35
CA LEU A 286 10.37 1.19 -6.20
C LEU A 286 10.97 0.04 -7.02
N VAL A 287 10.16 -0.83 -7.64
CA VAL A 287 10.67 -1.80 -8.60
C VAL A 287 11.34 -1.04 -9.73
N TRP A 288 12.62 -1.31 -9.93
CA TRP A 288 13.46 -0.51 -10.82
C TRP A 288 12.91 -0.48 -12.27
N GLY A 289 12.81 0.73 -12.83
CA GLY A 289 12.42 0.96 -14.20
C GLY A 289 10.91 0.95 -14.45
N PHE A 290 10.09 0.98 -13.39
CA PHE A 290 8.63 1.09 -13.54
C PHE A 290 8.23 2.43 -14.17
N ASP A 291 8.88 3.51 -13.75
CA ASP A 291 8.78 4.84 -14.36
C ASP A 291 9.03 4.80 -15.87
N LYS A 292 10.14 4.18 -16.26
CA LYS A 292 10.53 4.03 -17.68
C LYS A 292 9.53 3.17 -18.47
N LEU A 293 9.00 2.14 -17.85
CA LEU A 293 8.02 1.28 -18.48
C LEU A 293 6.72 2.05 -18.77
N ILE A 294 6.20 2.80 -17.79
CA ILE A 294 5.00 3.61 -17.96
C ILE A 294 5.23 4.68 -19.02
N GLU A 295 6.35 5.42 -18.92
CA GLU A 295 6.72 6.46 -19.90
C GLU A 295 6.83 5.90 -21.32
N SER A 296 7.45 4.72 -21.50
CA SER A 296 7.58 4.09 -22.82
C SER A 296 6.23 3.69 -23.45
N HIS A 297 5.21 3.42 -22.62
CA HIS A 297 3.88 3.00 -23.09
C HIS A 297 2.90 4.16 -23.25
N THR A 298 3.01 5.18 -22.41
CA THR A 298 2.07 6.33 -22.41
C THR A 298 2.59 7.54 -23.17
N GLY A 299 3.92 7.66 -23.32
CA GLY A 299 4.57 8.86 -23.83
C GLY A 299 4.54 10.03 -22.84
N ILE A 300 4.13 9.80 -21.58
CA ILE A 300 4.03 10.82 -20.53
C ILE A 300 5.19 10.63 -19.56
N GLU A 301 5.90 11.73 -19.25
CA GLU A 301 6.97 11.72 -18.25
C GLU A 301 6.46 11.14 -16.93
N THR A 302 7.19 10.19 -16.37
CA THR A 302 6.78 9.48 -15.17
C THR A 302 7.91 9.48 -14.17
N HIS A 303 7.61 9.79 -12.90
CA HIS A 303 8.61 9.80 -11.84
C HIS A 303 8.09 9.22 -10.54
N VAL A 304 8.98 8.63 -9.77
CA VAL A 304 8.70 8.12 -8.43
C VAL A 304 8.85 9.26 -7.43
N ALA A 305 7.86 9.45 -6.57
CA ALA A 305 7.89 10.48 -5.54
C ALA A 305 9.02 10.27 -4.52
N ASP A 306 9.54 11.37 -3.96
CA ASP A 306 10.45 11.30 -2.82
C ASP A 306 9.76 10.58 -1.65
N ASP A 307 10.44 9.62 -1.01
CA ASP A 307 9.86 8.75 0.04
C ASP A 307 8.48 8.16 -0.35
N ALA A 308 8.42 7.57 -1.54
CA ALA A 308 7.19 7.01 -2.13
C ALA A 308 6.38 6.12 -1.16
N ILE A 309 7.06 5.38 -0.28
CA ILE A 309 6.44 4.50 0.72
C ILE A 309 5.62 5.30 1.75
N SER A 310 6.04 6.51 2.09
CA SER A 310 5.41 7.31 3.15
C SER A 310 4.40 8.34 2.62
N CYS A 311 4.28 8.52 1.32
CA CYS A 311 3.40 9.54 0.72
C CYS A 311 1.97 9.44 1.25
N VAL A 312 1.36 8.24 1.23
CA VAL A 312 -0.01 8.02 1.73
C VAL A 312 -0.11 8.41 3.20
N ALA A 313 0.84 7.98 4.04
CA ALA A 313 0.83 8.31 5.46
C ALA A 313 0.99 9.81 5.74
N TYR A 314 1.86 10.50 4.99
CA TYR A 314 2.01 11.95 5.10
C TYR A 314 0.75 12.68 4.67
N GLY A 315 0.14 12.30 3.55
CA GLY A 315 -1.09 12.92 3.07
C GLY A 315 -2.27 12.67 4.01
N THR A 316 -2.41 11.45 4.51
CA THR A 316 -3.39 11.11 5.56
C THR A 316 -3.17 11.96 6.80
N GLY A 317 -1.91 12.19 7.19
CA GLY A 317 -1.55 13.07 8.29
C GLY A 317 -1.88 14.54 8.04
N LYS A 318 -1.63 15.07 6.86
CA LYS A 318 -1.97 16.44 6.48
C LYS A 318 -3.49 16.66 6.43
N SER A 319 -4.27 15.66 5.99
CA SER A 319 -5.74 15.73 5.95
C SER A 319 -6.39 15.89 7.32
N LEU A 320 -5.68 15.63 8.42
CA LEU A 320 -6.13 15.93 9.78
C LEU A 320 -6.47 17.42 10.01
N GLU A 321 -5.94 18.32 9.20
CA GLU A 321 -6.28 19.74 9.26
C GLU A 321 -7.71 20.00 8.79
N TRP A 322 -8.22 19.19 7.87
CA TRP A 322 -9.58 19.31 7.33
C TRP A 322 -10.68 18.77 8.26
N VAL A 323 -10.28 17.86 9.17
CA VAL A 323 -11.20 17.20 10.12
C VAL A 323 -11.77 18.17 11.17
N GLY A 324 -11.08 19.32 11.40
CA GLY A 324 -11.52 20.34 12.36
C GLY A 324 -12.88 20.94 12.02
N ASP A 325 -13.18 21.08 10.73
CA ASP A 325 -14.38 21.75 10.20
C ASP A 325 -15.51 20.79 9.82
N MET A 326 -15.33 19.48 10.07
CA MET A 326 -16.33 18.46 9.72
C MET A 326 -17.42 18.36 10.77
N GLN A 327 -18.67 18.55 10.33
CA GLN A 327 -19.87 18.27 11.13
C GLN A 327 -20.08 16.77 11.29
N ASP A 328 -20.88 16.39 12.31
CA ASP A 328 -21.21 14.98 12.58
C ASP A 328 -21.88 14.31 11.36
N GLY A 329 -21.34 13.16 10.96
CA GLY A 329 -21.92 12.29 9.93
C GLY A 329 -21.11 12.10 8.65
N THR A 330 -20.11 12.93 8.36
CA THR A 330 -19.25 12.73 7.18
C THR A 330 -18.06 11.86 7.57
N MET A 331 -18.02 10.60 7.13
CA MET A 331 -16.92 9.68 7.42
C MET A 331 -15.83 9.70 6.35
N ASN A 332 -16.21 9.86 5.07
CA ASN A 332 -15.25 9.88 3.97
C ASN A 332 -14.95 11.30 3.49
N ILE A 333 -13.69 11.72 3.65
CA ILE A 333 -13.21 13.07 3.33
C ILE A 333 -13.22 13.31 1.81
N SER A 334 -12.89 12.30 1.03
CA SER A 334 -12.80 12.38 -0.43
C SER A 334 -14.17 12.66 -1.10
N ARG A 335 -15.26 12.14 -0.53
CA ARG A 335 -16.63 12.30 -1.08
C ARG A 335 -17.28 13.62 -0.73
N ARG A 336 -16.77 14.39 0.24
CA ARG A 336 -17.40 15.65 0.70
C ARG A 336 -17.49 16.71 -0.39
N LYS A 337 -16.52 16.78 -1.30
CA LYS A 337 -16.53 17.79 -2.37
C LYS A 337 -17.52 17.48 -3.49
N GLN A 338 -17.86 16.22 -3.70
CA GLN A 338 -18.88 15.81 -4.69
C GLN A 338 -20.32 16.15 -4.26
N MET A 339 -20.59 16.31 -2.95
CA MET A 339 -21.94 16.62 -2.43
C MET A 339 -22.22 18.12 -2.34
N ASN A 340 -21.23 19.00 -2.48
CA ASN A 340 -21.36 20.46 -2.39
C ASN A 340 -21.29 21.16 -3.76
N ASN A 341 -21.25 20.43 -4.85
CA ASN A 341 -21.45 20.86 -6.22
C ASN A 341 -22.77 20.28 -6.76
#